data_2636d35fefae3a172dc2dbdd862e9542
#
_entry.id   2636d35fefae3a172dc2dbdd862e9542
#
_cell.length_a   1.000
_cell.length_b   1.000
_cell.length_c   1.000
_cell.angle_alpha   90.00
_cell.angle_beta   90.00
_cell.angle_gamma   90.00
#
_symmetry.space_group_name_H-M   'P 1'
#
loop_
_entity.id
_entity.type
_entity.pdbx_description
1 polymer ?
#
loop_
_entity_poly.entity_id
_entity_poly.type
_entity_poly.pdbx_seq_one_letter_code
_entity_poly.pdbx_strand_id
1 'polypeptide(L)'
;LSGRSIVPMLVGFGCTVPGVMASRTLPSERDRKMTILLTPFMSCSAKLPIYAFFTAAFFPKYGALVMIALYFGGIIMGILMALIFGKTMFKGEAVPFVMELPNYRLPGAKTLASFFGKRQRIFFREPLLLFLWQPL
;
A
#
# COMPACT_ATOMS: atom_id res chain seq x y z
N LEU A 1 -9.80 11.24 6.06
CA LEU A 1 -9.22 9.93 6.38
C LEU A 1 -9.66 9.54 7.78
N SER A 2 -10.27 8.37 7.91
CA SER A 2 -10.57 7.78 9.21
C SER A 2 -9.31 7.16 9.82
N GLY A 3 -9.25 7.08 11.17
CA GLY A 3 -8.13 6.45 11.86
C GLY A 3 -7.85 4.99 11.45
N ARG A 4 -8.84 4.31 10.86
CA ARG A 4 -8.72 2.96 10.30
C ARG A 4 -7.80 2.89 9.08
N SER A 5 -7.68 3.98 8.33
CA SER A 5 -6.81 4.06 7.14
C SER A 5 -5.32 4.02 7.50
N ILE A 6 -4.97 4.29 8.76
CA ILE A 6 -3.57 4.25 9.24
C ILE A 6 -2.98 2.84 9.09
N VAL A 7 -3.76 1.79 9.40
CA VAL A 7 -3.26 0.41 9.35
C VAL A 7 -2.85 -0.01 7.93
N PRO A 8 -3.70 0.11 6.89
CA PRO A 8 -3.30 -0.14 5.51
C PRO A 8 -2.12 0.73 5.05
N MET A 9 -2.05 1.98 5.50
CA MET A 9 -0.96 2.88 5.16
C MET A 9 0.36 2.43 5.78
N LEU A 10 0.37 2.05 7.06
CA LEU A 10 1.56 1.49 7.73
C LEU A 10 2.04 0.21 7.04
N VAL A 11 1.13 -0.69 6.66
CA VAL A 11 1.47 -1.88 5.86
C VAL A 11 2.05 -1.48 4.51
N GLY A 12 1.55 -0.39 3.91
CA GLY A 12 2.03 0.17 2.64
C GLY A 12 3.49 0.64 2.67
N PHE A 13 4.02 1.06 3.82
CA PHE A 13 5.46 1.37 3.99
C PHE A 13 6.34 0.12 3.81
N GLY A 14 5.85 -1.05 4.19
CA GLY A 14 6.56 -2.30 3.94
C GLY A 14 6.45 -2.75 2.49
N CYS A 15 5.24 -2.81 1.97
CA CYS A 15 4.96 -3.19 0.59
C CYS A 15 3.59 -2.64 0.15
N THR A 16 3.56 -2.04 -1.04
CA THR A 16 2.34 -1.45 -1.61
C THR A 16 1.22 -2.47 -1.81
N VAL A 17 1.53 -3.69 -2.25
CA VAL A 17 0.54 -4.73 -2.55
C VAL A 17 -0.28 -5.15 -1.32
N PRO A 18 0.31 -5.58 -0.20
CA PRO A 18 -0.46 -5.88 1.00
C PRO A 18 -1.14 -4.65 1.59
N GLY A 19 -0.58 -3.44 1.44
CA GLY A 19 -1.22 -2.20 1.84
C GLY A 19 -2.54 -1.96 1.10
N VAL A 20 -2.55 -2.12 -0.23
CA VAL A 20 -3.76 -2.05 -1.05
C VAL A 20 -4.74 -3.16 -0.71
N MET A 21 -4.26 -4.39 -0.46
CA MET A 21 -5.14 -5.48 -0.04
C MET A 21 -5.77 -5.25 1.34
N ALA A 22 -5.01 -4.67 2.27
CA ALA A 22 -5.51 -4.32 3.59
C ALA A 22 -6.57 -3.20 3.54
N SER A 23 -6.56 -2.34 2.52
CA SER A 23 -7.59 -1.31 2.35
C SER A 23 -9.00 -1.86 2.16
N ARG A 24 -9.14 -3.15 1.77
CA ARG A 24 -10.44 -3.83 1.65
C ARG A 24 -11.17 -3.99 2.98
N THR A 25 -10.45 -3.91 4.10
CA THR A 25 -11.04 -3.97 5.44
C THR A 25 -11.73 -2.67 5.85
N LEU A 26 -11.54 -1.59 5.08
CA LEU A 26 -12.16 -0.31 5.33
C LEU A 26 -13.66 -0.34 4.95
N PRO A 27 -14.57 -0.01 5.87
CA PRO A 27 -16.01 -0.02 5.62
C PRO A 27 -16.45 1.11 4.67
N SER A 28 -15.72 2.23 4.66
CA SER A 28 -16.03 3.38 3.81
C SER A 28 -15.36 3.25 2.44
N GLU A 29 -16.19 3.28 1.38
CA GLU A 29 -15.68 3.32 -0.01
C GLU A 29 -14.77 4.52 -0.26
N ARG A 30 -15.09 5.65 0.33
CA ARG A 30 -14.33 6.89 0.25
C ARG A 30 -12.93 6.71 0.82
N ASP A 31 -12.83 6.23 2.05
CA ASP A 31 -11.55 6.02 2.73
C ASP A 31 -10.73 4.93 2.04
N ARG A 32 -11.40 3.88 1.52
CA ARG A 32 -10.75 2.84 0.74
C ARG A 32 -10.13 3.39 -0.54
N LYS A 33 -10.89 4.15 -1.34
CA LYS A 33 -10.39 4.77 -2.58
C LYS A 33 -9.24 5.74 -2.30
N MET A 34 -9.38 6.58 -1.28
CA MET A 34 -8.32 7.49 -0.84
C MET A 34 -7.05 6.76 -0.42
N THR A 35 -7.18 5.72 0.39
CA THR A 35 -6.04 4.92 0.84
C THR A 35 -5.33 4.24 -0.33
N ILE A 36 -6.07 3.68 -1.29
CA ILE A 36 -5.50 3.07 -2.50
C ILE A 36 -4.75 4.11 -3.34
N LEU A 37 -5.30 5.31 -3.51
CA LEU A 37 -4.65 6.39 -4.26
C LEU A 37 -3.38 6.92 -3.58
N LEU A 38 -3.35 6.95 -2.25
CA LEU A 38 -2.21 7.46 -1.48
C LEU A 38 -1.09 6.43 -1.29
N THR A 39 -1.42 5.14 -1.28
CA THR A 39 -0.44 4.06 -1.05
C THR A 39 0.76 4.10 -2.02
N PRO A 40 0.62 4.38 -3.34
CA PRO A 40 1.77 4.48 -4.26
C PRO A 40 2.73 5.63 -3.97
N PHE A 41 2.27 6.70 -3.32
CA PHE A 41 3.13 7.82 -2.92
C PHE A 41 4.03 7.48 -1.73
N MET A 42 3.65 6.47 -0.96
CA MET A 42 4.48 6.02 0.15
C MET A 42 5.71 5.26 -0.35
N SER A 43 6.87 5.65 0.17
CA SER A 43 8.12 4.98 -0.17
C SER A 43 8.20 3.65 0.56
N CYS A 44 8.00 2.55 -0.17
CA CYS A 44 8.12 1.20 0.38
C CYS A 44 9.59 0.74 0.35
N SER A 45 9.90 -0.28 1.16
CA SER A 45 11.25 -0.85 1.26
C SER A 45 11.79 -1.37 -0.08
N ALA A 46 10.92 -1.79 -1.00
CA ALA A 46 11.32 -2.25 -2.34
C ALA A 46 11.85 -1.12 -3.25
N LYS A 47 11.53 0.14 -2.97
CA LYS A 47 12.06 1.30 -3.70
C LYS A 47 13.48 1.68 -3.28
N LEU A 48 13.90 1.32 -2.07
CA LEU A 48 15.23 1.67 -1.54
C LEU A 48 16.38 1.14 -2.41
N PRO A 49 16.41 -0.12 -2.85
CA PRO A 49 17.47 -0.61 -3.74
C PRO A 49 17.52 0.14 -5.07
N ILE A 50 16.36 0.52 -5.61
CA ILE A 50 16.26 1.28 -6.86
C ILE A 50 16.85 2.68 -6.65
N TYR A 51 16.50 3.36 -5.56
CA TYR A 51 17.06 4.66 -5.23
C TYR A 51 18.56 4.58 -4.99
N ALA A 52 19.04 3.53 -4.30
CA ALA A 52 20.45 3.32 -4.08
C ALA A 52 21.23 3.14 -5.40
N PHE A 53 20.70 2.37 -6.33
CA PHE A 53 21.30 2.17 -7.64
C PHE A 53 21.38 3.48 -8.43
N PHE A 54 20.29 4.24 -8.51
CA PHE A 54 20.27 5.51 -9.22
C PHE A 54 21.19 6.55 -8.58
N THR A 55 21.19 6.67 -7.26
CA THR A 55 22.04 7.63 -6.56
C THR A 55 23.52 7.28 -6.69
N ALA A 56 23.88 6.01 -6.66
CA ALA A 56 25.24 5.56 -6.88
C ALA A 56 25.74 5.86 -8.32
N ALA A 57 24.85 5.71 -9.32
CA ALA A 57 25.19 5.96 -10.71
C ALA A 57 25.36 7.45 -11.04
N PHE A 58 24.49 8.31 -10.54
CA PHE A 58 24.45 9.73 -10.92
C PHE A 58 25.13 10.66 -9.90
N PHE A 59 25.16 10.31 -8.63
CA PHE A 59 25.65 11.16 -7.54
C PHE A 59 26.58 10.42 -6.58
N PRO A 60 27.80 10.03 -6.98
CA PRO A 60 28.71 9.22 -6.14
C PRO A 60 29.15 9.95 -4.86
N LYS A 61 29.20 11.30 -4.87
CA LYS A 61 29.59 12.09 -3.68
C LYS A 61 28.46 12.37 -2.71
N TYR A 62 27.21 12.50 -3.20
CA TYR A 62 26.05 12.93 -2.40
C TYR A 62 24.91 11.90 -2.41
N GLY A 63 25.19 10.64 -2.76
CA GLY A 63 24.19 9.59 -2.92
C GLY A 63 23.26 9.43 -1.71
N ALA A 64 23.81 9.46 -0.49
CA ALA A 64 23.01 9.33 0.73
C ALA A 64 22.05 10.51 0.92
N LEU A 65 22.51 11.73 0.66
CA LEU A 65 21.71 12.95 0.82
C LEU A 65 20.57 13.00 -0.21
N VAL A 66 20.85 12.61 -1.45
CA VAL A 66 19.83 12.51 -2.52
C VAL A 66 18.80 11.43 -2.20
N MET A 67 19.23 10.27 -1.67
CA MET A 67 18.33 9.21 -1.26
C MET A 67 17.37 9.67 -0.15
N ILE A 68 17.88 10.37 0.87
CA ILE A 68 17.06 10.92 1.94
C ILE A 68 16.08 11.97 1.38
N ALA A 69 16.53 12.85 0.50
CA ALA A 69 15.69 13.87 -0.12
C ALA A 69 14.55 13.24 -0.95
N LEU A 70 14.82 12.19 -1.71
CA LEU A 70 13.80 11.46 -2.48
C LEU A 70 12.79 10.77 -1.58
N TYR A 71 13.25 10.18 -0.47
CA TYR A 71 12.38 9.50 0.49
C TYR A 71 11.42 10.50 1.17
N PHE A 72 11.96 11.58 1.72
CA PHE A 72 11.15 12.63 2.36
C PHE A 72 10.27 13.37 1.34
N GLY A 73 10.77 13.61 0.14
CA GLY A 73 9.99 14.20 -0.95
C GLY A 73 8.76 13.37 -1.29
N GLY A 74 8.88 12.05 -1.32
CA GLY A 74 7.74 11.14 -1.51
C GLY A 74 6.70 11.24 -0.40
N ILE A 75 7.13 11.34 0.86
CA ILE A 75 6.23 11.52 2.00
C ILE A 75 5.49 12.85 1.93
N ILE A 76 6.21 13.95 1.68
CA ILE A 76 5.63 15.30 1.57
C ILE A 76 4.62 15.35 0.43
N MET A 77 4.96 14.78 -0.73
CA MET A 77 4.05 14.71 -1.88
C MET A 77 2.80 13.89 -1.55
N GLY A 78 2.95 12.77 -0.83
CA GLY A 78 1.82 11.97 -0.35
C GLY A 78 0.88 12.76 0.57
N ILE A 79 1.42 13.55 1.50
CA ILE A 79 0.64 14.40 2.40
C ILE A 79 -0.09 15.50 1.61
N LEU A 80 0.59 16.18 0.68
CA LEU A 80 -0.02 17.20 -0.18
C LEU A 80 -1.17 16.63 -1.00
N MET A 81 -0.98 15.46 -1.62
CA MET A 81 -2.04 14.79 -2.37
C MET A 81 -3.20 14.35 -1.49
N ALA A 82 -2.93 13.90 -0.26
CA ALA A 82 -3.97 13.58 0.71
C ALA A 82 -4.85 14.80 1.05
N LEU A 83 -4.23 15.96 1.23
CA LEU A 83 -4.94 17.21 1.51
C LEU A 83 -5.75 17.68 0.31
N ILE A 84 -5.19 17.62 -0.89
CA ILE A 84 -5.87 18.03 -2.12
C ILE A 84 -7.08 17.13 -2.38
N PHE A 85 -6.90 15.81 -2.39
CA PHE A 85 -7.99 14.86 -2.64
C PHE A 85 -9.05 14.89 -1.53
N GLY A 86 -8.63 15.12 -0.27
CA GLY A 86 -9.55 15.27 0.85
C GLY A 86 -10.49 16.46 0.71
N LYS A 87 -10.00 17.56 0.12
CA LYS A 87 -10.79 18.78 -0.09
C LYS A 87 -11.59 18.79 -1.39
N THR A 88 -11.06 18.21 -2.46
CA THR A 88 -11.64 18.31 -3.81
C THR A 88 -12.58 17.17 -4.16
N MET A 89 -12.09 15.92 -4.05
CA MET A 89 -12.83 14.76 -4.57
C MET A 89 -13.66 14.04 -3.51
N PHE A 90 -13.28 14.13 -2.24
CA PHE A 90 -13.87 13.33 -1.18
C PHE A 90 -14.45 14.20 -0.07
N LYS A 91 -15.42 15.08 -0.42
CA LYS A 91 -16.23 15.81 0.54
C LYS A 91 -17.29 14.87 1.13
N GLY A 92 -17.25 14.63 2.42
CA GLY A 92 -18.25 13.83 3.12
C GLY A 92 -17.86 13.64 4.59
N GLU A 93 -18.86 13.32 5.43
CA GLU A 93 -18.68 13.11 6.85
C GLU A 93 -17.79 11.89 7.14
N ALA A 94 -16.93 12.02 8.14
CA ALA A 94 -16.16 10.90 8.66
C ALA A 94 -17.15 9.89 9.28
N VAL A 95 -17.12 8.65 8.79
CA VAL A 95 -17.90 7.57 9.41
C VAL A 95 -17.39 7.38 10.83
N PRO A 96 -18.30 7.41 11.85
CA PRO A 96 -17.90 7.28 13.25
C PRO A 96 -17.14 5.96 13.48
N PHE A 97 -16.13 6.05 14.33
CA PHE A 97 -15.27 4.92 14.67
C PHE A 97 -15.98 3.97 15.65
N VAL A 98 -16.98 3.27 15.16
CA VAL A 98 -17.59 2.16 15.92
C VAL A 98 -17.10 0.87 15.30
N MET A 99 -16.20 0.19 15.99
CA MET A 99 -15.72 -1.12 15.60
C MET A 99 -16.36 -2.15 16.52
N GLU A 100 -17.35 -2.86 16.02
CA GLU A 100 -17.77 -4.09 16.64
C GLU A 100 -16.63 -5.09 16.51
N LEU A 101 -16.07 -5.47 17.64
CA LEU A 101 -15.03 -6.52 17.68
C LEU A 101 -15.67 -7.81 17.18
N PRO A 102 -15.22 -8.39 16.06
CA PRO A 102 -15.72 -9.67 15.59
C PRO A 102 -15.42 -10.72 16.67
N ASN A 103 -16.41 -11.56 16.99
CA ASN A 103 -16.24 -12.67 17.91
C ASN A 103 -15.03 -13.52 17.50
N TYR A 104 -14.09 -13.67 18.41
CA TYR A 104 -12.90 -14.48 18.19
C TYR A 104 -13.33 -15.94 17.97
N ARG A 105 -13.27 -16.40 16.73
CA ARG A 105 -13.40 -17.82 16.37
C ARG A 105 -12.06 -18.29 15.85
N LEU A 106 -11.53 -19.33 16.47
CA LEU A 106 -10.35 -20.03 15.96
C LEU A 106 -10.67 -20.54 14.54
N PRO A 107 -9.92 -20.14 13.51
CA PRO A 107 -10.15 -20.63 12.17
C PRO A 107 -9.88 -22.13 12.11
N GLY A 108 -10.84 -22.89 11.60
CA GLY A 108 -10.66 -24.32 11.40
C GLY A 108 -9.51 -24.62 10.44
N ALA A 109 -8.74 -25.67 10.71
CA ALA A 109 -7.56 -26.03 9.91
C ALA A 109 -7.88 -26.19 8.41
N LYS A 110 -9.07 -26.67 8.05
CA LYS A 110 -9.55 -26.76 6.66
C LYS A 110 -9.72 -25.39 6.00
N THR A 111 -10.22 -24.39 6.74
CA THR A 111 -10.39 -23.03 6.26
C THR A 111 -9.04 -22.37 6.03
N LEU A 112 -8.09 -22.60 6.95
CA LEU A 112 -6.73 -22.10 6.81
C LEU A 112 -6.03 -22.69 5.58
N ALA A 113 -6.07 -24.00 5.42
CA ALA A 113 -5.47 -24.69 4.28
C ALA A 113 -6.07 -24.23 2.93
N SER A 114 -7.40 -24.07 2.85
CA SER A 114 -8.06 -23.58 1.64
C SER A 114 -7.72 -22.13 1.33
N PHE A 115 -7.54 -21.30 2.38
CA PHE A 115 -7.19 -19.89 2.22
C PHE A 115 -5.75 -19.73 1.71
N PHE A 116 -4.81 -20.49 2.28
CA PHE A 116 -3.42 -20.51 1.82
C PHE A 116 -3.31 -21.09 0.40
N GLY A 117 -3.98 -22.19 0.11
CA GLY A 117 -3.93 -22.82 -1.20
C GLY A 117 -4.50 -21.96 -2.32
N LYS A 118 -5.64 -21.29 -2.10
CA LYS A 118 -6.22 -20.36 -3.06
C LYS A 118 -5.34 -19.12 -3.26
N ARG A 119 -4.74 -18.60 -2.19
CA ARG A 119 -3.93 -17.39 -2.26
C ARG A 119 -2.59 -17.62 -2.95
N GLN A 120 -1.96 -18.77 -2.71
CA GLN A 120 -0.74 -19.16 -3.43
C GLN A 120 -1.01 -19.37 -4.92
N ARG A 121 -2.12 -19.99 -5.31
CA ARG A 121 -2.47 -20.18 -6.73
C ARG A 121 -2.64 -18.86 -7.46
N ILE A 122 -3.28 -17.87 -6.84
CA ILE A 122 -3.44 -16.53 -7.44
C ILE A 122 -2.10 -15.83 -7.54
N PHE A 123 -1.26 -15.92 -6.51
CA PHE A 123 0.04 -15.23 -6.47
C PHE A 123 1.05 -15.79 -7.48
N PHE A 124 1.01 -17.09 -7.76
CA PHE A 124 1.89 -17.72 -8.75
C PHE A 124 1.31 -17.71 -10.16
N ARG A 125 0.00 -17.71 -10.32
CA ARG A 125 -0.63 -17.81 -11.64
C ARG A 125 -0.68 -16.49 -12.39
N GLU A 126 -0.95 -15.39 -11.69
CA GLU A 126 -1.05 -14.05 -12.30
C GLU A 126 0.29 -13.56 -12.89
N PRO A 127 1.41 -13.56 -12.15
CA PRO A 127 2.68 -13.09 -12.72
C PRO A 127 3.23 -14.05 -13.78
N LEU A 128 2.98 -15.37 -13.66
CA LEU A 128 3.41 -16.34 -14.64
C LEU A 128 2.68 -16.18 -15.97
N LEU A 129 1.38 -15.91 -15.94
CA LEU A 129 0.58 -15.63 -17.14
C LEU A 129 0.97 -14.31 -17.80
N LEU A 130 1.26 -13.27 -17.00
CA LEU A 130 1.76 -12.00 -17.53
C LEU A 130 3.15 -12.13 -18.16
N PHE A 131 4.01 -12.97 -17.58
CA PHE A 131 5.35 -13.22 -18.11
C PHE A 131 5.33 -14.07 -19.39
N LEU A 132 4.39 -15.01 -19.50
CA LEU A 132 4.24 -15.86 -20.70
C LEU A 132 3.47 -15.16 -21.83
N TRP A 133 2.73 -14.08 -21.54
CA TRP A 133 1.96 -13.34 -22.55
C TRP A 133 2.66 -12.05 -23.02
N GLN A 134 3.93 -11.87 -22.73
CA GLN A 134 4.69 -10.78 -23.33
C GLN A 134 5.23 -11.27 -24.69
N PRO A 135 4.63 -10.84 -25.82
CA PRO A 135 5.19 -11.13 -27.14
C PRO A 135 6.54 -10.40 -27.26
N LEU A 136 7.55 -11.11 -27.72
CA LEU A 136 8.83 -10.59 -28.18
C LEU A 136 8.64 -9.52 -29.25
#